data_810d43f0349d24fb826cadf8efbf4e8a
#
_entry.id   810d43f0349d24fb826cadf8efbf4e8a
#
_cell.length_a   1.000
_cell.length_b   1.000
_cell.length_c   1.000
_cell.angle_alpha   90.00
_cell.angle_beta   90.00
_cell.angle_gamma   90.00
#
_symmetry.space_group_name_H-M   'P 1'
#
loop_
_entity.id
_entity.type
_entity.pdbx_description
1 polymer ?
#
loop_
_entity_poly.entity_id
_entity_poly.type
_entity_poly.pdbx_seq_one_letter_code
_entity_poly.pdbx_strand_id
1 'polypeptide(L)'
;RTDDLDGVLARHPGLFGTPMRMSRGTLAWRFALRDDGALPMGGLLPCLMDWGPAGSPARAMPDLGLRLTRFRVEHAEPAQAADLYRAIGLSDAPESVGGPALRFTAEIATPSGTRTLS
;
A
#
# COMPACT_ATOMS: atom_id res chain seq x y z
N ARG A 1 -2.01 3.59 3.54
CA ARG A 1 -1.76 4.21 4.85
C ARG A 1 -2.80 3.72 5.85
N THR A 2 -2.53 3.84 7.14
CA THR A 2 -3.48 3.61 8.22
C THR A 2 -3.40 4.76 9.21
N ASP A 3 -4.51 5.05 9.90
CA ASP A 3 -4.56 5.98 11.01
C ASP A 3 -4.56 5.22 12.38
N ASP A 4 -4.48 3.87 12.33
CA ASP A 4 -4.41 2.96 13.48
C ASP A 4 -3.31 1.91 13.24
N LEU A 5 -2.06 2.34 13.17
CA LEU A 5 -0.92 1.45 12.91
C LEU A 5 -0.78 0.39 14.01
N ASP A 6 -0.88 0.80 15.27
CA ASP A 6 -0.68 -0.12 16.41
C ASP A 6 -1.78 -1.19 16.45
N GLY A 7 -3.02 -0.82 16.20
CA GLY A 7 -4.14 -1.76 16.13
C GLY A 7 -4.02 -2.74 14.98
N VAL A 8 -3.56 -2.31 13.80
CA VAL A 8 -3.31 -3.23 12.68
C VAL A 8 -2.19 -4.20 13.01
N LEU A 9 -1.09 -3.73 13.59
CA LEU A 9 0.04 -4.58 13.99
C LEU A 9 -0.36 -5.61 15.06
N ALA A 10 -1.18 -5.20 16.04
CA ALA A 10 -1.67 -6.09 17.07
C ALA A 10 -2.59 -7.21 16.54
N ARG A 11 -3.40 -6.91 15.53
CA ARG A 11 -4.27 -7.90 14.85
C ARG A 11 -3.50 -8.86 13.94
N HIS A 12 -2.32 -8.46 13.46
CA HIS A 12 -1.51 -9.22 12.50
C HIS A 12 -0.05 -9.35 12.96
N PRO A 13 0.20 -10.03 14.11
CA PRO A 13 1.55 -10.12 14.69
C PRO A 13 2.53 -10.77 13.73
N GLY A 14 3.73 -10.17 13.61
CA GLY A 14 4.82 -10.68 12.78
C GLY A 14 4.68 -10.46 11.26
N LEU A 15 3.50 -10.04 10.79
CA LEU A 15 3.25 -9.90 9.35
C LEU A 15 3.95 -8.66 8.76
N PHE A 16 3.87 -7.52 9.46
CA PHE A 16 4.37 -6.24 8.97
C PHE A 16 5.66 -5.75 9.65
N GLY A 17 6.09 -6.44 10.72
CA GLY A 17 7.25 -6.05 11.52
C GLY A 17 6.91 -5.04 12.62
N THR A 18 7.89 -4.22 13.01
CA THR A 18 7.79 -3.28 14.12
C THR A 18 7.65 -1.83 13.65
N PRO A 19 6.92 -0.97 14.39
CA PRO A 19 6.77 0.44 14.01
C PRO A 19 8.03 1.22 14.34
N MET A 20 8.60 1.86 13.33
CA MET A 20 9.75 2.76 13.45
C MET A 20 9.33 4.21 13.20
N ARG A 21 9.88 5.14 13.98
CA ARG A 21 9.72 6.58 13.71
C ARG A 21 10.71 7.01 12.65
N MET A 22 10.22 7.73 11.66
CA MET A 22 11.01 8.26 10.56
C MET A 22 10.72 9.75 10.37
N SER A 23 11.71 10.49 9.85
CA SER A 23 11.53 11.90 9.52
C SER A 23 12.38 12.31 8.32
N ARG A 24 11.91 13.32 7.60
CA ARG A 24 12.66 13.97 6.52
C ARG A 24 12.22 15.42 6.42
N GLY A 25 13.13 16.35 6.71
CA GLY A 25 12.79 17.78 6.83
C GLY A 25 11.76 18.00 7.94
N THR A 26 10.64 18.61 7.59
CA THR A 26 9.51 18.83 8.51
C THR A 26 8.50 17.68 8.56
N LEU A 27 8.68 16.68 7.73
CA LEU A 27 7.80 15.50 7.69
C LEU A 27 8.25 14.47 8.72
N ALA A 28 7.27 13.89 9.43
CA ALA A 28 7.48 12.77 10.34
C ALA A 28 6.35 11.75 10.16
N TRP A 29 6.70 10.47 10.29
CA TRP A 29 5.74 9.37 10.18
C TRP A 29 6.22 8.15 10.95
N ARG A 30 5.34 7.17 11.14
CA ARG A 30 5.71 5.81 11.56
C ARG A 30 5.60 4.86 10.39
N PHE A 31 6.52 3.93 10.29
CA PHE A 31 6.56 2.94 9.22
C PHE A 31 6.84 1.57 9.82
N ALA A 32 6.01 0.57 9.50
CA ALA A 32 6.24 -0.79 9.96
C ALA A 32 7.26 -1.48 9.06
N LEU A 33 8.34 -1.96 9.68
CA LEU A 33 9.43 -2.66 9.00
C LEU A 33 9.70 -3.99 9.67
N ARG A 34 9.93 -5.02 8.87
CA ARG A 34 10.38 -6.32 9.34
C ARG A 34 11.89 -6.28 9.62
N ASP A 35 12.32 -6.98 10.65
CA ASP A 35 13.75 -7.03 11.06
C ASP A 35 14.64 -7.64 9.98
N ASP A 36 14.07 -8.54 9.15
CA ASP A 36 14.77 -9.17 8.02
C ASP A 36 14.79 -8.28 6.75
N GLY A 37 14.16 -7.10 6.79
CA GLY A 37 14.03 -6.20 5.65
C GLY A 37 13.11 -6.71 4.53
N ALA A 38 12.49 -7.88 4.69
CA ALA A 38 11.61 -8.44 3.69
C ALA A 38 10.28 -7.66 3.59
N LEU A 39 9.73 -7.59 2.39
CA LEU A 39 8.38 -7.04 2.18
C LEU A 39 7.32 -8.03 2.71
N PRO A 40 6.21 -7.53 3.28
CA PRO A 40 5.13 -8.38 3.75
C PRO A 40 4.60 -9.28 2.63
N MET A 41 4.56 -10.59 2.87
CA MET A 41 4.16 -11.62 1.89
C MET A 41 4.87 -11.48 0.53
N GLY A 42 6.20 -11.22 0.55
CA GLY A 42 6.99 -11.05 -0.68
C GLY A 42 6.60 -9.82 -1.52
N GLY A 43 5.94 -8.83 -0.93
CA GLY A 43 5.47 -7.62 -1.61
C GLY A 43 4.00 -7.69 -2.04
N LEU A 44 3.32 -8.81 -1.85
CA LEU A 44 1.88 -8.90 -2.11
C LEU A 44 1.09 -7.93 -1.22
N LEU A 45 1.41 -7.87 0.06
CA LEU A 45 0.80 -6.93 0.99
C LEU A 45 1.57 -5.60 1.05
N PRO A 46 0.87 -4.47 1.25
CA PRO A 46 1.50 -3.17 1.34
C PRO A 46 2.29 -3.03 2.65
N CYS A 47 3.37 -2.27 2.63
CA CYS A 47 3.96 -1.74 3.85
C CYS A 47 3.01 -0.75 4.52
N LEU A 48 2.97 -0.76 5.85
CA LEU A 48 2.08 0.11 6.61
C LEU A 48 2.78 1.41 7.01
N MET A 49 2.08 2.51 6.80
CA MET A 49 2.57 3.85 7.15
C MET A 49 1.46 4.66 7.83
N ASP A 50 1.83 5.34 8.91
CA ASP A 50 1.00 6.26 9.66
C ASP A 50 1.69 7.64 9.70
N TRP A 51 1.02 8.64 9.12
CA TRP A 51 1.49 10.03 9.09
C TRP A 51 1.15 10.82 10.36
N GLY A 52 0.42 10.21 11.30
CA GLY A 52 -0.03 10.87 12.52
C GLY A 52 -1.00 12.04 12.24
N PRO A 53 -1.18 12.93 13.23
CA PRO A 53 -2.16 14.02 13.16
C PRO A 53 -1.86 15.06 12.07
N ALA A 54 -0.62 15.23 11.67
CA ALA A 54 -0.25 16.13 10.56
C ALA A 54 -0.80 15.65 9.20
N GLY A 55 -1.08 14.36 9.08
CA GLY A 55 -1.59 13.74 7.86
C GLY A 55 -0.57 13.60 6.75
N SER A 56 -0.99 13.02 5.64
CA SER A 56 -0.13 12.78 4.47
C SER A 56 0.25 14.09 3.77
N PRO A 57 1.51 14.26 3.35
CA PRO A 57 1.95 15.42 2.56
C PRO A 57 1.21 15.56 1.23
N ALA A 58 0.57 14.50 0.74
CA ALA A 58 -0.23 14.56 -0.47
C ALA A 58 -1.35 15.62 -0.44
N ARG A 59 -1.83 15.99 0.77
CA ARG A 59 -2.84 17.05 0.93
C ARG A 59 -2.35 18.45 0.53
N ALA A 60 -1.04 18.67 0.59
CA ALA A 60 -0.41 19.94 0.21
C ALA A 60 0.10 19.95 -1.23
N MET A 61 0.01 18.83 -1.94
CA MET A 61 0.46 18.75 -3.33
C MET A 61 -0.57 19.39 -4.27
N PRO A 62 -0.13 20.11 -5.31
CA PRO A 62 -1.05 20.63 -6.31
C PRO A 62 -1.74 19.50 -7.08
N ASP A 63 -3.03 19.68 -7.38
CA ASP A 63 -3.76 18.75 -8.23
C ASP A 63 -3.36 18.98 -9.70
N LEU A 64 -2.64 18.01 -10.26
CA LEU A 64 -2.20 18.02 -11.65
C LEU A 64 -3.18 17.25 -12.59
N GLY A 65 -4.35 16.91 -12.10
CA GLY A 65 -5.36 16.18 -12.88
C GLY A 65 -5.02 14.71 -13.11
N LEU A 66 -4.10 14.13 -12.33
CA LEU A 66 -3.77 12.71 -12.39
C LEU A 66 -4.72 11.91 -11.50
N ARG A 67 -5.28 10.82 -12.03
CA ARG A 67 -6.19 9.93 -11.27
C ARG A 67 -5.86 8.48 -11.53
N LEU A 68 -5.64 7.73 -10.45
CA LEU A 68 -5.57 6.26 -10.52
C LEU A 68 -7.00 5.76 -10.84
N THR A 69 -7.18 5.17 -12.01
CA THR A 69 -8.47 4.66 -12.47
C THR A 69 -8.61 3.17 -12.30
N ARG A 70 -7.50 2.45 -12.32
CA ARG A 70 -7.46 1.01 -12.08
C ARG A 70 -6.15 0.61 -11.43
N PHE A 71 -6.23 -0.30 -10.46
CA PHE A 71 -5.06 -0.91 -9.86
C PHE A 71 -5.28 -2.41 -9.77
N ARG A 72 -4.35 -3.19 -10.32
CA ARG A 72 -4.46 -4.63 -10.46
C ARG A 72 -3.22 -5.31 -9.91
N VAL A 73 -3.40 -6.49 -9.33
CA VAL A 73 -2.33 -7.41 -8.95
C VAL A 73 -2.52 -8.75 -9.65
N GLU A 74 -1.50 -9.23 -10.32
CA GLU A 74 -1.42 -10.59 -10.82
C GLU A 74 -0.77 -11.49 -9.76
N HIS A 75 -1.36 -12.64 -9.50
CA HIS A 75 -0.87 -13.62 -8.52
C HIS A 75 -1.31 -15.03 -8.93
N ALA A 76 -0.51 -16.05 -8.59
CA ALA A 76 -0.85 -17.45 -8.88
C ALA A 76 -2.15 -17.86 -8.19
N GLU A 77 -2.41 -17.33 -7.00
CA GLU A 77 -3.60 -17.58 -6.18
C GLU A 77 -4.40 -16.28 -5.98
N PRO A 78 -5.15 -15.78 -6.98
CA PRO A 78 -5.80 -14.47 -6.92
C PRO A 78 -6.89 -14.39 -5.83
N ALA A 79 -7.57 -15.49 -5.54
CA ALA A 79 -8.55 -15.55 -4.46
C ALA A 79 -7.88 -15.35 -3.08
N GLN A 80 -6.73 -16.01 -2.85
CA GLN A 80 -5.95 -15.85 -1.63
C GLN A 80 -5.45 -14.41 -1.48
N ALA A 81 -4.99 -13.78 -2.56
CA ALA A 81 -4.57 -12.39 -2.55
C ALA A 81 -5.74 -11.47 -2.12
N ALA A 82 -6.92 -11.66 -2.69
CA ALA A 82 -8.11 -10.89 -2.35
C ALA A 82 -8.53 -11.10 -0.87
N ASP A 83 -8.44 -12.34 -0.37
CA ASP A 83 -8.75 -12.67 1.02
C ASP A 83 -7.76 -12.00 2.00
N LEU A 84 -6.47 -11.98 1.68
CA LEU A 84 -5.46 -11.28 2.47
C LEU A 84 -5.72 -9.78 2.55
N TYR A 85 -6.04 -9.12 1.43
CA TYR A 85 -6.40 -7.70 1.42
C TYR A 85 -7.62 -7.40 2.29
N ARG A 86 -8.62 -8.27 2.22
CA ARG A 86 -9.83 -8.15 3.06
C ARG A 86 -9.51 -8.35 4.54
N ALA A 87 -8.67 -9.33 4.86
CA ALA A 87 -8.29 -9.65 6.24
C ALA A 87 -7.56 -8.48 6.93
N ILE A 88 -6.73 -7.72 6.20
CA ILE A 88 -6.06 -6.53 6.73
C ILE A 88 -6.93 -5.27 6.68
N GLY A 89 -8.17 -5.35 6.17
CA GLY A 89 -9.09 -4.22 6.08
C GLY A 89 -8.72 -3.19 5.01
N LEU A 90 -8.09 -3.62 3.90
CA LEU A 90 -7.71 -2.71 2.81
C LEU A 90 -8.93 -2.38 1.95
N SER A 91 -9.48 -1.17 2.09
CA SER A 91 -10.70 -0.72 1.38
C SER A 91 -10.49 -0.56 -0.13
N ASP A 92 -9.35 -0.02 -0.52
CA ASP A 92 -8.99 0.25 -1.93
C ASP A 92 -7.99 -0.80 -2.43
N ALA A 93 -8.31 -2.08 -2.22
CA ALA A 93 -7.46 -3.19 -2.63
C ALA A 93 -7.33 -3.24 -4.16
N PRO A 94 -6.16 -3.65 -4.69
CA PRO A 94 -6.03 -3.93 -6.12
C PRO A 94 -6.96 -5.06 -6.55
N GLU A 95 -7.44 -4.98 -7.78
CA GLU A 95 -8.15 -6.09 -8.43
C GLU A 95 -7.20 -7.29 -8.55
N SER A 96 -7.54 -8.41 -7.91
CA SER A 96 -6.72 -9.62 -7.95
C SER A 96 -7.08 -10.48 -9.15
N VAL A 97 -6.11 -10.76 -10.01
CA VAL A 97 -6.27 -11.57 -11.22
C VAL A 97 -5.23 -12.68 -11.29
N GLY A 98 -5.55 -13.77 -12.01
CA GLY A 98 -4.63 -14.88 -12.22
C GLY A 98 -3.43 -14.48 -13.06
N GLY A 99 -2.22 -14.90 -12.63
CA GLY A 99 -0.98 -14.71 -13.38
C GLY A 99 0.16 -15.53 -12.80
N PRO A 100 1.23 -15.77 -13.58
CA PRO A 100 2.30 -16.69 -13.19
C PRO A 100 3.23 -16.12 -12.09
N ALA A 101 3.19 -14.83 -11.86
CA ALA A 101 4.07 -14.15 -10.91
C ALA A 101 3.39 -12.90 -10.34
N LEU A 102 3.88 -12.44 -9.19
CA LEU A 102 3.44 -11.19 -8.61
C LEU A 102 3.82 -10.02 -9.53
N ARG A 103 2.80 -9.31 -10.02
CA ARG A 103 2.96 -8.09 -10.81
C ARG A 103 1.85 -7.11 -10.50
N PHE A 104 2.19 -5.85 -10.37
CA PHE A 104 1.22 -4.77 -10.23
C PHE A 104 1.08 -4.00 -11.52
N THR A 105 -0.15 -3.60 -11.83
CA THR A 105 -0.46 -2.73 -12.97
C THR A 105 -1.36 -1.60 -12.52
N ALA A 106 -1.00 -0.38 -12.88
CA ALA A 106 -1.79 0.82 -12.59
C ALA A 106 -2.18 1.53 -13.88
N GLU A 107 -3.46 1.86 -14.04
CA GLU A 107 -3.96 2.75 -15.07
C GLU A 107 -4.21 4.14 -14.49
N ILE A 108 -3.61 5.15 -15.09
CA ILE A 108 -3.67 6.54 -14.62
C ILE A 108 -4.26 7.40 -15.73
N ALA A 109 -5.41 8.01 -15.46
CA ALA A 109 -5.93 9.08 -16.30
C ALA A 109 -5.06 10.33 -16.11
N THR A 110 -4.68 10.95 -17.21
CA THR A 110 -3.93 12.21 -17.24
C THR A 110 -4.63 13.19 -18.19
N PRO A 111 -4.32 14.50 -18.11
CA PRO A 111 -4.88 15.48 -19.05
C PRO A 111 -4.61 15.15 -20.53
N SER A 112 -3.59 14.34 -20.83
CA SER A 112 -3.21 13.93 -22.19
C SER A 112 -3.62 12.48 -22.54
N GLY A 113 -4.53 11.88 -21.77
CA GLY A 113 -5.01 10.50 -21.98
C GLY A 113 -4.53 9.54 -20.90
N THR A 114 -4.92 8.27 -20.99
CA THR A 114 -4.56 7.22 -20.02
C THR A 114 -3.13 6.74 -20.22
N ARG A 115 -2.46 6.44 -19.11
CA ARG A 115 -1.15 5.80 -19.06
C ARG A 115 -1.22 4.53 -18.21
N THR A 116 -0.48 3.51 -18.61
CA THR A 116 -0.33 2.25 -17.85
C THR A 116 1.10 2.12 -17.35
N LEU A 117 1.22 1.76 -16.08
CA LEU A 117 2.48 1.41 -15.41
C LEU A 117 2.40 -0.05 -14.96
N SER A 118 3.45 -0.83 -15.18
CA SER A 118 3.56 -2.24 -14.77
C SER A 118 5.00 -2.60 -14.43
#